data_71456093d4c289b16462afe5bec9d56c
#
_entry.id   71456093d4c289b16462afe5bec9d56c
#
_cell.length_a   1.000
_cell.length_b   1.000
_cell.length_c   1.000
_cell.angle_alpha   90.00
_cell.angle_beta   90.00
_cell.angle_gamma   90.00
#
_symmetry.space_group_name_H-M   'P 1'
#
loop_
_entity.id
_entity.type
_entity.pdbx_description
1 polymer ?
#
loop_
_entity_poly.entity_id
_entity_poly.type
_entity_poly.pdbx_seq_one_letter_code
_entity_poly.pdbx_strand_id
1 'polypeptide(L)'
;MKKIIVTTCLLATGFLLTACGESQSSNESQQTTIQFMHSSVEQERLSVINELVADFEKENPDIKIKQVPVEESAFNTKIVTLARSGKLPEVMEVSQDFAKVMDKDELIDQMAVQNVIEESGEDNYYDGAKNLVRSEDGKSYIAAPISGWVQGIWYDKEKLSEAGFSEPENWDDILKIAQHFTDKENKQYGIAMPTAEGTMSEQAFSQFALSNGANVLDDEGEVTIDTEKMREALSFYQNLSQYTMPGSNDVTEIKDAFMNGTAPMAIYSTYILPSVYEAGNSENIGFAIPTQKDQAVYGTVSGLTISSGLDEKQKEAAEAFTAFLSQPKNMEKWVLMSPGGAQPVNKQVVELDGYKENEVIKSFGELPSEIASAFDEVQVFGLVGEKNFTKMGDITSSGVIGKAVNQVTVGNEDVDQSLADAQKNTK
;
A
#
# COMPACT_ATOMS: atom_id res chain seq x y z
N MET A 1 -29.79 -39.50 59.17
CA MET A 1 -30.85 -40.50 59.49
C MET A 1 -31.46 -41.01 58.21
N LYS A 2 -31.40 -42.31 58.08
CA LYS A 2 -32.22 -43.24 57.30
C LYS A 2 -32.20 -43.02 55.76
N LYS A 3 -31.50 -43.89 54.95
CA LYS A 3 -31.85 -45.30 54.63
C LYS A 3 -33.08 -45.32 53.79
N ILE A 4 -33.19 -45.97 52.60
CA ILE A 4 -33.01 -47.40 52.23
C ILE A 4 -33.38 -47.45 50.74
N ILE A 5 -32.58 -48.03 49.81
CA ILE A 5 -32.57 -49.41 49.35
C ILE A 5 -33.85 -49.81 48.60
N VAL A 6 -33.80 -50.32 47.42
CA VAL A 6 -33.62 -51.67 46.86
C VAL A 6 -34.46 -51.75 45.58
N THR A 7 -34.04 -52.21 44.50
CA THR A 7 -33.65 -53.51 43.92
C THR A 7 -34.55 -53.91 42.77
N THR A 8 -33.96 -54.18 41.65
CA THR A 8 -33.98 -55.41 40.83
C THR A 8 -35.24 -55.79 40.04
N CYS A 9 -35.13 -56.07 38.80
CA CYS A 9 -35.09 -57.34 37.99
C CYS A 9 -35.47 -57.05 36.55
N LEU A 10 -34.58 -57.36 35.67
CA LEU A 10 -34.59 -58.43 34.67
C LEU A 10 -35.91 -58.78 33.99
N LEU A 11 -35.97 -58.64 32.67
CA LEU A 11 -36.21 -59.76 31.76
C LEU A 11 -35.94 -59.35 30.30
N ALA A 12 -35.16 -60.16 29.66
CA ALA A 12 -34.80 -60.12 28.27
C ALA A 12 -35.92 -60.63 27.37
N THR A 13 -36.12 -59.98 26.22
CA THR A 13 -36.61 -60.72 25.03
C THR A 13 -36.06 -60.04 23.78
N GLY A 14 -35.31 -60.84 23.04
CA GLY A 14 -34.73 -60.42 21.77
C GLY A 14 -35.78 -60.37 20.66
N PHE A 15 -35.59 -59.39 19.80
CA PHE A 15 -36.12 -59.45 18.43
C PHE A 15 -35.00 -59.00 17.49
N LEU A 16 -34.47 -59.99 16.77
CA LEU A 16 -33.68 -59.77 15.58
C LEU A 16 -34.59 -59.29 14.47
N LEU A 17 -34.46 -58.05 14.08
CA LEU A 17 -34.92 -57.56 12.81
C LEU A 17 -33.69 -57.07 12.04
N THR A 18 -33.25 -57.88 11.12
CA THR A 18 -32.37 -57.51 10.01
C THR A 18 -33.13 -56.52 9.13
N ALA A 19 -32.77 -55.22 9.25
CA ALA A 19 -33.08 -54.24 8.25
C ALA A 19 -31.74 -53.95 7.51
N CYS A 20 -31.66 -54.41 6.26
CA CYS A 20 -30.72 -53.83 5.28
C CYS A 20 -31.12 -52.39 5.07
N GLY A 21 -30.43 -51.49 5.75
CA GLY A 21 -30.41 -50.06 5.43
C GLY A 21 -29.26 -49.84 4.46
N GLU A 22 -29.58 -49.51 3.24
CA GLU A 22 -28.65 -48.86 2.32
C GLU A 22 -27.97 -47.71 3.05
N SER A 23 -26.69 -47.85 3.28
CA SER A 23 -25.84 -46.71 3.62
C SER A 23 -25.84 -45.79 2.40
N GLN A 24 -26.76 -44.84 2.34
CA GLN A 24 -26.48 -43.59 1.64
C GLN A 24 -25.29 -42.96 2.36
N SER A 25 -24.10 -43.20 1.79
CA SER A 25 -23.00 -42.32 2.02
C SER A 25 -23.45 -40.95 1.46
N SER A 26 -23.99 -40.13 2.32
CA SER A 26 -23.96 -38.68 2.07
C SER A 26 -22.48 -38.33 1.96
N ASN A 27 -21.96 -38.25 0.75
CA ASN A 27 -20.81 -37.41 0.47
C ASN A 27 -21.26 -35.97 0.80
N GLU A 28 -21.31 -35.63 2.07
CA GLU A 28 -21.08 -34.24 2.47
C GLU A 28 -19.63 -33.97 2.05
N SER A 29 -19.47 -33.32 0.90
CA SER A 29 -18.19 -32.69 0.55
C SER A 29 -17.81 -31.84 1.74
N GLN A 30 -16.77 -32.24 2.44
CA GLN A 30 -16.34 -31.52 3.64
C GLN A 30 -15.85 -30.15 3.17
N GLN A 31 -16.67 -29.12 3.39
CA GLN A 31 -16.40 -27.75 2.98
C GLN A 31 -15.06 -27.28 3.58
N THR A 32 -14.15 -26.80 2.74
CA THR A 32 -12.88 -26.24 3.16
C THR A 32 -13.13 -24.81 3.66
N THR A 33 -12.76 -24.53 4.90
CA THR A 33 -12.89 -23.17 5.47
C THR A 33 -11.52 -22.56 5.59
N ILE A 34 -11.34 -21.38 5.00
CA ILE A 34 -10.14 -20.54 5.15
C ILE A 34 -10.49 -19.20 5.79
N GLN A 35 -9.52 -18.57 6.43
CA GLN A 35 -9.63 -17.26 7.02
C GLN A 35 -9.02 -16.20 6.10
N PHE A 36 -9.69 -15.08 5.96
CA PHE A 36 -9.20 -13.89 5.26
C PHE A 36 -9.08 -12.73 6.24
N MET A 37 -7.86 -12.27 6.49
CA MET A 37 -7.58 -11.12 7.35
C MET A 37 -7.32 -9.87 6.54
N HIS A 38 -8.03 -8.78 6.86
CA HIS A 38 -7.96 -7.50 6.17
C HIS A 38 -8.11 -6.33 7.14
N SER A 39 -7.69 -5.13 6.72
CA SER A 39 -7.71 -3.91 7.55
C SER A 39 -9.00 -3.11 7.48
N SER A 40 -9.91 -3.45 6.59
CA SER A 40 -11.18 -2.75 6.42
C SER A 40 -12.16 -3.09 7.55
N VAL A 41 -12.46 -2.11 8.40
CA VAL A 41 -13.37 -2.26 9.55
C VAL A 41 -14.61 -1.36 9.45
N GLU A 42 -14.58 -0.36 8.57
CA GLU A 42 -15.69 0.54 8.32
C GLU A 42 -16.85 -0.20 7.62
N GLN A 43 -18.07 0.11 8.03
CA GLN A 43 -19.26 -0.59 7.57
C GLN A 43 -19.42 -0.59 6.04
N GLU A 44 -19.06 0.49 5.39
CA GLU A 44 -19.16 0.64 3.94
C GLU A 44 -18.17 -0.30 3.22
N ARG A 45 -16.91 -0.32 3.66
CA ARG A 45 -15.88 -1.23 3.13
C ARG A 45 -16.20 -2.70 3.41
N LEU A 46 -16.65 -3.01 4.64
CA LEU A 46 -17.11 -4.36 4.99
C LEU A 46 -18.25 -4.84 4.12
N SER A 47 -19.15 -3.95 3.69
CA SER A 47 -20.24 -4.31 2.77
C SER A 47 -19.72 -4.81 1.43
N VAL A 48 -18.71 -4.14 0.85
CA VAL A 48 -18.08 -4.55 -0.40
C VAL A 48 -17.33 -5.88 -0.25
N ILE A 49 -16.60 -6.05 0.85
CA ILE A 49 -15.86 -7.31 1.08
C ILE A 49 -16.86 -8.47 1.30
N ASN A 50 -17.97 -8.24 2.00
CA ASN A 50 -19.05 -9.24 2.15
C ASN A 50 -19.65 -9.65 0.80
N GLU A 51 -19.84 -8.70 -0.12
CA GLU A 51 -20.30 -8.99 -1.48
C GLU A 51 -19.29 -9.84 -2.24
N LEU A 52 -17.99 -9.45 -2.23
CA LEU A 52 -16.93 -10.21 -2.88
C LEU A 52 -16.82 -11.64 -2.34
N VAL A 53 -16.89 -11.81 -1.02
CA VAL A 53 -16.89 -13.14 -0.39
C VAL A 53 -18.10 -13.96 -0.79
N ALA A 54 -19.31 -13.34 -0.81
CA ALA A 54 -20.53 -14.04 -1.21
C ALA A 54 -20.51 -14.45 -2.70
N ASP A 55 -19.95 -13.61 -3.57
CA ASP A 55 -19.78 -13.91 -4.99
C ASP A 55 -18.79 -15.08 -5.18
N PHE A 56 -17.66 -15.07 -4.46
CA PHE A 56 -16.70 -16.17 -4.47
C PHE A 56 -17.31 -17.49 -3.98
N GLU A 57 -17.97 -17.50 -2.84
CA GLU A 57 -18.59 -18.70 -2.26
C GLU A 57 -19.72 -19.28 -3.14
N LYS A 58 -20.39 -18.44 -3.91
CA LYS A 58 -21.39 -18.88 -4.89
C LYS A 58 -20.76 -19.60 -6.07
N GLU A 59 -19.59 -19.16 -6.52
CA GLU A 59 -18.80 -19.81 -7.58
C GLU A 59 -18.07 -21.06 -7.08
N ASN A 60 -17.71 -21.10 -5.79
CA ASN A 60 -16.94 -22.14 -5.13
C ASN A 60 -17.69 -22.69 -3.90
N PRO A 61 -18.77 -23.45 -4.07
CA PRO A 61 -19.66 -23.87 -2.97
C PRO A 61 -19.00 -24.80 -1.93
N ASP A 62 -17.86 -25.41 -2.30
CA ASP A 62 -17.09 -26.26 -1.40
C ASP A 62 -16.05 -25.48 -0.57
N ILE A 63 -15.96 -24.15 -0.74
CA ILE A 63 -15.05 -23.27 0.00
C ILE A 63 -15.86 -22.27 0.83
N LYS A 64 -15.43 -22.03 2.07
CA LYS A 64 -16.01 -21.02 2.97
C LYS A 64 -14.94 -20.04 3.41
N ILE A 65 -15.25 -18.74 3.31
CA ILE A 65 -14.37 -17.67 3.74
C ILE A 65 -14.83 -17.10 5.09
N LYS A 66 -13.95 -17.18 6.08
CA LYS A 66 -14.16 -16.54 7.38
C LYS A 66 -13.34 -15.27 7.45
N GLN A 67 -13.99 -14.12 7.35
CA GLN A 67 -13.33 -12.82 7.47
C GLN A 67 -12.80 -12.58 8.89
N VAL A 68 -11.64 -11.93 8.98
CA VAL A 68 -10.98 -11.49 10.21
C VAL A 68 -10.61 -10.02 10.07
N PRO A 69 -11.59 -9.09 10.17
CA PRO A 69 -11.30 -7.66 10.12
C PRO A 69 -10.52 -7.23 11.35
N VAL A 70 -9.48 -6.41 11.16
CA VAL A 70 -8.60 -5.90 12.23
C VAL A 70 -8.22 -4.46 11.94
N GLU A 71 -8.37 -3.59 12.94
CA GLU A 71 -7.93 -2.19 12.84
C GLU A 71 -6.49 -2.07 12.34
N GLU A 72 -6.23 -1.15 11.42
CA GLU A 72 -4.93 -0.95 10.77
C GLU A 72 -3.78 -0.82 11.79
N SER A 73 -3.97 -0.03 12.83
CA SER A 73 -2.98 0.19 13.88
C SER A 73 -2.58 -1.07 14.67
N ALA A 74 -3.45 -2.08 14.71
CA ALA A 74 -3.23 -3.35 15.40
C ALA A 74 -2.82 -4.50 14.44
N PHE A 75 -2.89 -4.27 13.13
CA PHE A 75 -2.85 -5.32 12.12
C PHE A 75 -1.55 -6.12 12.14
N ASN A 76 -0.41 -5.45 12.00
CA ASN A 76 0.92 -6.11 11.98
C ASN A 76 1.21 -6.83 13.31
N THR A 77 0.88 -6.21 14.44
CA THR A 77 1.04 -6.84 15.77
C THR A 77 0.20 -8.11 15.91
N LYS A 78 -1.00 -8.10 15.34
CA LYS A 78 -1.89 -9.26 15.32
C LYS A 78 -1.30 -10.41 14.50
N ILE A 79 -0.77 -10.12 13.30
CA ILE A 79 -0.11 -11.14 12.45
C ILE A 79 1.07 -11.77 13.21
N VAL A 80 1.97 -10.96 13.79
CA VAL A 80 3.12 -11.47 14.57
C VAL A 80 2.66 -12.37 15.72
N THR A 81 1.58 -12.02 16.40
CA THR A 81 1.02 -12.83 17.50
C THR A 81 0.46 -14.15 16.99
N LEU A 82 -0.26 -14.14 15.88
CA LEU A 82 -0.85 -15.32 15.26
C LEU A 82 0.23 -16.25 14.68
N ALA A 83 1.28 -15.70 14.06
CA ALA A 83 2.43 -16.45 13.57
C ALA A 83 3.10 -17.25 14.69
N ARG A 84 3.39 -16.61 15.82
CA ARG A 84 4.01 -17.26 16.99
C ARG A 84 3.17 -18.41 17.57
N SER A 85 1.85 -18.39 17.34
CA SER A 85 0.94 -19.44 17.82
C SER A 85 0.58 -20.47 16.74
N GLY A 86 1.14 -20.36 15.53
CA GLY A 86 0.82 -21.24 14.40
C GLY A 86 -0.65 -21.13 13.95
N LYS A 87 -1.22 -19.94 14.01
CA LYS A 87 -2.64 -19.66 13.71
C LYS A 87 -2.80 -18.50 12.72
N LEU A 88 -1.87 -18.37 11.80
CA LEU A 88 -2.02 -17.38 10.72
C LEU A 88 -3.27 -17.68 9.90
N PRO A 89 -4.03 -16.65 9.51
CA PRO A 89 -5.03 -16.79 8.46
C PRO A 89 -4.40 -17.25 7.15
N GLU A 90 -5.13 -18.01 6.37
CA GLU A 90 -4.66 -18.57 5.10
C GLU A 90 -4.38 -17.46 4.07
N VAL A 91 -5.21 -16.40 4.04
CA VAL A 91 -5.03 -15.22 3.18
C VAL A 91 -5.03 -13.95 4.02
N MET A 92 -4.10 -13.03 3.73
CA MET A 92 -3.99 -11.75 4.44
C MET A 92 -3.73 -10.61 3.46
N GLU A 93 -4.44 -9.48 3.65
CA GLU A 93 -4.12 -8.20 3.02
C GLU A 93 -2.99 -7.54 3.80
N VAL A 94 -1.86 -7.27 3.17
CA VAL A 94 -0.69 -6.66 3.82
C VAL A 94 -0.08 -5.57 2.96
N SER A 95 0.59 -4.60 3.60
CA SER A 95 1.46 -3.67 2.86
C SER A 95 2.70 -4.42 2.33
N GLN A 96 3.26 -3.94 1.23
CA GLN A 96 4.48 -4.49 0.66
C GLN A 96 5.63 -4.58 1.69
N ASP A 97 5.75 -3.59 2.57
CA ASP A 97 6.84 -3.56 3.56
C ASP A 97 6.65 -4.63 4.63
N PHE A 98 5.40 -4.87 5.02
CA PHE A 98 5.13 -5.92 5.99
C PHE A 98 5.17 -7.32 5.34
N ALA A 99 4.82 -7.44 4.07
CA ALA A 99 5.03 -8.68 3.31
C ALA A 99 6.51 -9.11 3.30
N LYS A 100 7.45 -8.15 3.15
CA LYS A 100 8.89 -8.43 3.25
C LYS A 100 9.29 -8.99 4.62
N VAL A 101 8.73 -8.43 5.70
CA VAL A 101 8.98 -8.93 7.06
C VAL A 101 8.45 -10.36 7.22
N MET A 102 7.26 -10.63 6.70
CA MET A 102 6.68 -11.97 6.73
C MET A 102 7.49 -12.97 5.89
N ASP A 103 7.97 -12.56 4.73
CA ASP A 103 8.79 -13.39 3.84
C ASP A 103 10.13 -13.76 4.49
N LYS A 104 10.81 -12.79 5.10
CA LYS A 104 12.04 -13.01 5.89
C LYS A 104 11.84 -14.03 7.01
N ASP A 105 10.66 -14.06 7.61
CA ASP A 105 10.29 -14.99 8.67
C ASP A 105 9.70 -16.32 8.12
N GLU A 106 9.79 -16.57 6.80
CA GLU A 106 9.29 -17.77 6.09
C GLU A 106 7.79 -18.04 6.30
N LEU A 107 6.99 -16.98 6.47
CA LEU A 107 5.55 -17.07 6.74
C LEU A 107 4.68 -17.09 5.48
N ILE A 108 5.28 -16.89 4.29
CA ILE A 108 4.60 -16.79 2.99
C ILE A 108 4.89 -18.02 2.13
N ASP A 109 3.87 -18.57 1.47
CA ASP A 109 4.03 -19.51 0.36
C ASP A 109 4.22 -18.73 -0.94
N GLN A 110 5.48 -18.41 -1.26
CA GLN A 110 5.84 -17.64 -2.46
C GLN A 110 5.37 -18.35 -3.74
N MET A 111 5.33 -19.69 -3.77
CA MET A 111 4.90 -20.44 -4.95
C MET A 111 3.39 -20.27 -5.17
N ALA A 112 2.60 -20.30 -4.10
CA ALA A 112 1.17 -20.05 -4.18
C ALA A 112 0.87 -18.63 -4.67
N VAL A 113 1.60 -17.64 -4.16
CA VAL A 113 1.48 -16.24 -4.64
C VAL A 113 1.89 -16.10 -6.11
N GLN A 114 2.98 -16.73 -6.51
CA GLN A 114 3.44 -16.75 -7.91
C GLN A 114 2.36 -17.32 -8.85
N ASN A 115 1.76 -18.46 -8.49
CA ASN A 115 0.68 -19.08 -9.27
C ASN A 115 -0.50 -18.11 -9.47
N VAL A 116 -0.88 -17.38 -8.43
CA VAL A 116 -1.97 -16.38 -8.51
C VAL A 116 -1.64 -15.26 -9.49
N ILE A 117 -0.41 -14.73 -9.45
CA ILE A 117 0.01 -13.64 -10.34
C ILE A 117 0.06 -14.12 -11.79
N GLU A 118 0.58 -15.34 -12.03
CA GLU A 118 0.61 -15.94 -13.37
C GLU A 118 -0.81 -16.18 -13.91
N GLU A 119 -1.73 -16.69 -13.08
CA GLU A 119 -3.14 -16.88 -13.46
C GLU A 119 -3.85 -15.56 -13.77
N SER A 120 -3.55 -14.50 -13.00
CA SER A 120 -4.12 -13.16 -13.19
C SER A 120 -3.51 -12.43 -14.41
N GLY A 121 -2.44 -12.98 -14.98
CA GLY A 121 -1.67 -12.39 -16.08
C GLY A 121 -0.68 -11.32 -15.56
N GLU A 122 0.56 -11.71 -15.36
CA GLU A 122 1.63 -10.84 -14.82
C GLU A 122 1.78 -9.51 -15.57
N ASP A 123 1.65 -9.52 -16.91
CA ASP A 123 1.76 -8.34 -17.76
C ASP A 123 0.61 -7.32 -17.58
N ASN A 124 -0.48 -7.75 -16.95
CA ASN A 124 -1.61 -6.86 -16.65
C ASN A 124 -1.32 -5.89 -15.51
N TYR A 125 -0.33 -6.17 -14.67
CA TYR A 125 0.08 -5.27 -13.60
C TYR A 125 1.07 -4.21 -14.08
N TYR A 126 1.07 -3.06 -13.44
CA TYR A 126 2.11 -2.05 -13.61
C TYR A 126 3.44 -2.58 -13.07
N ASP A 127 4.54 -2.31 -13.78
CA ASP A 127 5.85 -2.90 -13.45
C ASP A 127 6.36 -2.46 -12.09
N GLY A 128 6.24 -1.18 -11.74
CA GLY A 128 6.61 -0.70 -10.41
C GLY A 128 5.79 -1.35 -9.30
N ALA A 129 4.48 -1.57 -9.50
CA ALA A 129 3.65 -2.26 -8.52
C ALA A 129 4.10 -3.72 -8.28
N LYS A 130 4.48 -4.44 -9.35
CA LYS A 130 5.05 -5.79 -9.23
C LYS A 130 6.39 -5.78 -8.49
N ASN A 131 7.26 -4.82 -8.81
CA ASN A 131 8.58 -4.73 -8.21
C ASN A 131 8.51 -4.51 -6.69
N LEU A 132 7.51 -3.77 -6.20
CA LEU A 132 7.30 -3.56 -4.76
C LEU A 132 6.96 -4.84 -3.98
N VAL A 133 6.40 -5.86 -4.64
CA VAL A 133 6.01 -7.14 -4.03
C VAL A 133 6.89 -8.31 -4.47
N ARG A 134 8.05 -8.06 -5.08
CA ARG A 134 9.06 -9.09 -5.34
C ARG A 134 9.74 -9.52 -4.04
N SER A 135 10.16 -10.78 -4.01
CA SER A 135 11.08 -11.30 -2.99
C SER A 135 12.41 -10.55 -2.99
N GLU A 136 13.19 -10.65 -1.91
CA GLU A 136 14.48 -9.96 -1.80
C GLU A 136 15.46 -10.33 -2.92
N ASP A 137 15.44 -11.58 -3.38
CA ASP A 137 16.28 -12.06 -4.47
C ASP A 137 15.73 -11.80 -5.88
N GLY A 138 14.56 -11.16 -5.98
CA GLY A 138 13.91 -10.77 -7.22
C GLY A 138 13.30 -11.91 -8.04
N LYS A 139 13.26 -13.16 -7.53
CA LYS A 139 12.88 -14.33 -8.33
C LYS A 139 11.41 -14.73 -8.24
N SER A 140 10.72 -14.29 -7.21
CA SER A 140 9.31 -14.63 -6.95
C SER A 140 8.56 -13.43 -6.41
N TYR A 141 7.28 -13.62 -6.15
CA TYR A 141 6.41 -12.62 -5.53
C TYR A 141 6.01 -13.05 -4.11
N ILE A 142 5.90 -12.06 -3.22
CA ILE A 142 5.52 -12.25 -1.81
C ILE A 142 4.09 -11.82 -1.51
N ALA A 143 3.46 -11.09 -2.43
CA ALA A 143 2.05 -10.75 -2.38
C ALA A 143 1.51 -10.54 -3.80
N ALA A 144 0.23 -10.83 -4.03
CA ALA A 144 -0.49 -10.45 -5.24
C ALA A 144 -1.03 -9.02 -5.06
N PRO A 145 -0.59 -8.03 -5.86
CA PRO A 145 -1.04 -6.64 -5.72
C PRO A 145 -2.55 -6.52 -5.89
N ILE A 146 -3.24 -5.80 -4.99
CA ILE A 146 -4.69 -5.58 -5.06
C ILE A 146 -5.06 -4.10 -5.24
N SER A 147 -4.31 -3.21 -4.63
CA SER A 147 -4.46 -1.75 -4.72
C SER A 147 -3.18 -1.07 -4.29
N GLY A 148 -3.10 0.22 -4.51
CA GLY A 148 -2.00 1.02 -4.02
C GLY A 148 -2.34 2.50 -3.96
N TRP A 149 -1.35 3.33 -3.69
CA TRP A 149 -1.40 4.78 -3.84
C TRP A 149 -0.03 5.31 -4.23
N VAL A 150 -0.01 6.45 -4.88
CA VAL A 150 1.23 7.14 -5.25
C VAL A 150 1.28 8.51 -4.60
N GLN A 151 2.48 9.03 -4.42
CA GLN A 151 2.75 10.38 -3.93
C GLN A 151 3.48 11.17 -5.01
N GLY A 152 3.08 12.42 -5.22
CA GLY A 152 3.73 13.33 -6.18
C GLY A 152 3.47 14.78 -5.81
N ILE A 153 3.68 15.65 -6.78
CA ILE A 153 3.41 17.09 -6.67
C ILE A 153 2.00 17.37 -7.16
N TRP A 154 1.09 17.65 -6.25
CA TRP A 154 -0.23 18.16 -6.57
C TRP A 154 -0.17 19.65 -6.82
N TYR A 155 -0.89 20.18 -7.81
CA TYR A 155 -0.86 21.60 -8.11
C TYR A 155 -2.23 22.12 -8.57
N ASP A 156 -2.47 23.40 -8.29
CA ASP A 156 -3.63 24.16 -8.72
C ASP A 156 -3.39 24.68 -10.14
N LYS A 157 -4.06 24.07 -11.14
CA LYS A 157 -3.90 24.37 -12.57
C LYS A 157 -4.23 25.84 -12.88
N GLU A 158 -5.31 26.36 -12.29
CA GLU A 158 -5.78 27.73 -12.55
C GLU A 158 -4.76 28.75 -12.03
N LYS A 159 -4.33 28.62 -10.77
CA LYS A 159 -3.32 29.52 -10.19
C LYS A 159 -2.00 29.50 -10.96
N LEU A 160 -1.51 28.31 -11.35
CA LEU A 160 -0.28 28.22 -12.14
C LEU A 160 -0.46 28.90 -13.49
N SER A 161 -1.55 28.62 -14.20
CA SER A 161 -1.85 29.17 -15.52
C SER A 161 -2.01 30.69 -15.49
N GLU A 162 -2.72 31.27 -14.51
CA GLU A 162 -2.87 32.70 -14.29
C GLU A 162 -1.53 33.40 -14.08
N ALA A 163 -0.58 32.73 -13.44
CA ALA A 163 0.77 33.22 -13.23
C ALA A 163 1.72 32.97 -14.42
N GLY A 164 1.22 32.33 -15.49
CA GLY A 164 1.99 32.03 -16.69
C GLY A 164 2.89 30.79 -16.59
N PHE A 165 2.62 29.91 -15.62
CA PHE A 165 3.29 28.62 -15.50
C PHE A 165 2.44 27.50 -16.15
N SER A 166 3.13 26.50 -16.63
CA SER A 166 2.57 25.18 -17.00
C SER A 166 2.79 24.18 -15.85
N GLU A 167 2.46 22.93 -16.11
CA GLU A 167 2.80 21.81 -15.24
C GLU A 167 4.30 21.80 -14.90
N PRO A 168 4.68 21.55 -13.64
CA PRO A 168 6.10 21.44 -13.26
C PRO A 168 6.67 20.09 -13.76
N GLU A 169 7.56 20.15 -14.76
CA GLU A 169 8.12 18.94 -15.40
C GLU A 169 9.39 18.42 -14.70
N ASN A 170 10.08 19.29 -13.94
CA ASN A 170 11.37 18.98 -13.35
C ASN A 170 11.61 19.81 -12.05
N TRP A 171 12.70 19.52 -11.37
CA TRP A 171 13.09 20.20 -10.14
C TRP A 171 13.17 21.73 -10.28
N ASP A 172 13.73 22.22 -11.40
CA ASP A 172 13.88 23.66 -11.62
C ASP A 172 12.52 24.35 -11.77
N ASP A 173 11.56 23.71 -12.41
CA ASP A 173 10.20 24.27 -12.56
C ASP A 173 9.48 24.28 -11.22
N ILE A 174 9.57 23.18 -10.43
CA ILE A 174 9.03 23.13 -9.07
C ILE A 174 9.59 24.28 -8.23
N LEU A 175 10.90 24.49 -8.27
CA LEU A 175 11.55 25.55 -7.50
C LEU A 175 11.13 26.94 -7.96
N LYS A 176 11.08 27.21 -9.28
CA LYS A 176 10.66 28.50 -9.83
C LYS A 176 9.22 28.84 -9.45
N ILE A 177 8.31 27.87 -9.54
CA ILE A 177 6.91 28.03 -9.14
C ILE A 177 6.83 28.30 -7.64
N ALA A 178 7.54 27.51 -6.82
CA ALA A 178 7.58 27.71 -5.37
C ALA A 178 8.09 29.11 -4.98
N GLN A 179 9.13 29.59 -5.64
CA GLN A 179 9.65 30.95 -5.46
C GLN A 179 8.62 32.03 -5.81
N HIS A 180 7.95 31.87 -6.94
CA HIS A 180 6.99 32.88 -7.45
C HIS A 180 5.80 33.07 -6.50
N PHE A 181 5.24 31.99 -5.97
CA PHE A 181 4.05 32.07 -5.13
C PHE A 181 4.33 32.31 -3.64
N THR A 182 5.60 32.39 -3.24
CA THR A 182 5.92 32.61 -1.83
C THR A 182 5.91 34.10 -1.47
N ASP A 183 4.97 34.46 -0.58
CA ASP A 183 4.87 35.78 0.08
C ASP A 183 4.72 35.54 1.60
N LYS A 184 5.85 35.48 2.29
CA LYS A 184 5.91 35.17 3.74
C LYS A 184 5.22 36.26 4.60
N GLU A 185 5.15 37.51 4.13
CA GLU A 185 4.48 38.59 4.86
C GLU A 185 2.97 38.34 4.91
N ASN A 186 2.41 37.83 3.81
CA ASN A 186 0.99 37.46 3.70
C ASN A 186 0.72 35.98 4.01
N LYS A 187 1.70 35.25 4.52
CA LYS A 187 1.62 33.79 4.85
C LYS A 187 1.18 32.94 3.65
N GLN A 188 1.63 33.30 2.46
CA GLN A 188 1.50 32.49 1.26
C GLN A 188 2.81 31.77 0.98
N TYR A 189 2.72 30.51 0.61
CA TYR A 189 3.87 29.65 0.36
C TYR A 189 3.72 28.99 -1.00
N GLY A 190 4.82 28.73 -1.68
CA GLY A 190 4.78 28.19 -3.03
C GLY A 190 4.52 26.68 -3.07
N ILE A 191 4.87 25.99 -1.99
CA ILE A 191 4.69 24.54 -1.88
C ILE A 191 4.44 24.13 -0.42
N ALA A 192 3.51 23.22 -0.19
CA ALA A 192 3.34 22.51 1.07
C ALA A 192 4.10 21.17 1.00
N MET A 193 5.14 21.00 1.81
CA MET A 193 6.01 19.83 1.73
C MET A 193 6.37 19.29 3.13
N PRO A 194 6.62 17.96 3.26
CA PRO A 194 7.00 17.36 4.53
C PRO A 194 8.36 17.84 5.01
N THR A 195 8.41 18.23 6.27
CA THR A 195 9.63 18.68 6.97
C THR A 195 9.71 18.14 8.39
N ALA A 196 8.68 17.41 8.87
CA ALA A 196 8.67 16.78 10.18
C ALA A 196 9.65 15.60 10.24
N GLU A 197 10.12 15.26 11.44
CA GLU A 197 10.85 14.03 11.66
C GLU A 197 9.87 12.84 11.58
N GLY A 198 9.85 12.12 10.44
CA GLY A 198 8.89 11.04 10.24
C GLY A 198 8.96 10.39 8.87
N THR A 199 8.15 9.36 8.70
CA THR A 199 8.10 8.56 7.48
C THR A 199 7.63 9.36 6.27
N MET A 200 6.71 10.32 6.44
CA MET A 200 6.24 11.13 5.32
C MET A 200 7.36 11.97 4.71
N SER A 201 8.28 12.50 5.54
CA SER A 201 9.45 13.25 5.04
C SER A 201 10.45 12.32 4.32
N GLU A 202 10.65 11.09 4.79
CA GLU A 202 11.44 10.08 4.08
C GLU A 202 10.82 9.76 2.72
N GLN A 203 9.52 9.50 2.65
CA GLN A 203 8.78 9.19 1.43
C GLN A 203 8.86 10.35 0.42
N ALA A 204 8.60 11.56 0.86
CA ALA A 204 8.66 12.74 -0.01
C ALA A 204 10.08 13.00 -0.53
N PHE A 205 11.09 12.91 0.34
CA PHE A 205 12.48 13.08 -0.03
C PHE A 205 12.98 11.97 -0.97
N SER A 206 12.50 10.73 -0.81
CA SER A 206 12.93 9.60 -1.63
C SER A 206 12.70 9.84 -3.12
N GLN A 207 11.61 10.50 -3.51
CA GLN A 207 11.30 10.84 -4.90
C GLN A 207 12.40 11.74 -5.51
N PHE A 208 12.85 12.73 -4.76
CA PHE A 208 13.95 13.60 -5.20
C PHE A 208 15.28 12.86 -5.25
N ALA A 209 15.60 12.08 -4.24
CA ALA A 209 16.83 11.31 -4.21
C ALA A 209 16.90 10.30 -5.37
N LEU A 210 15.86 9.48 -5.55
CA LEU A 210 15.78 8.46 -6.59
C LEU A 210 15.76 9.09 -7.99
N SER A 211 15.04 10.20 -8.21
CA SER A 211 15.06 10.90 -9.49
C SER A 211 16.45 11.51 -9.83
N ASN A 212 17.31 11.70 -8.83
CA ASN A 212 18.72 12.05 -9.02
C ASN A 212 19.65 10.84 -9.13
N GLY A 213 19.10 9.62 -9.09
CA GLY A 213 19.85 8.37 -9.11
C GLY A 213 20.60 8.08 -7.81
N ALA A 214 20.08 8.55 -6.66
CA ALA A 214 20.56 8.21 -5.32
C ALA A 214 19.61 7.21 -4.67
N ASN A 215 20.16 6.17 -4.04
CA ASN A 215 19.41 5.22 -3.23
C ASN A 215 20.09 5.06 -1.86
N VAL A 216 19.36 4.54 -0.89
CA VAL A 216 19.88 4.26 0.47
C VAL A 216 20.73 2.99 0.49
N LEU A 217 20.45 2.05 -0.41
CA LEU A 217 21.20 0.81 -0.58
C LEU A 217 21.73 0.70 -2.01
N ASP A 218 22.86 0.03 -2.17
CA ASP A 218 23.38 -0.38 -3.48
C ASP A 218 22.87 -1.78 -3.88
N ASP A 219 23.39 -2.32 -4.99
CA ASP A 219 23.01 -3.62 -5.54
C ASP A 219 23.54 -4.82 -4.73
N GLU A 220 24.44 -4.60 -3.79
CA GLU A 220 24.88 -5.56 -2.77
C GLU A 220 24.12 -5.41 -1.44
N GLY A 221 23.24 -4.41 -1.29
CA GLY A 221 22.51 -4.12 -0.06
C GLY A 221 23.35 -3.38 0.99
N GLU A 222 24.47 -2.78 0.57
CA GLU A 222 25.27 -1.93 1.44
C GLU A 222 24.69 -0.51 1.52
N VAL A 223 24.85 0.13 2.68
CA VAL A 223 24.26 1.45 2.94
C VAL A 223 25.03 2.55 2.23
N THR A 224 24.34 3.34 1.40
CA THR A 224 24.90 4.40 0.52
C THR A 224 24.23 5.77 0.74
N ILE A 225 23.94 6.12 1.99
CA ILE A 225 23.29 7.40 2.33
C ILE A 225 24.21 8.60 2.09
N ASP A 226 25.49 8.50 2.48
CA ASP A 226 26.46 9.60 2.36
C ASP A 226 27.14 9.62 1.00
N THR A 227 26.40 9.93 -0.07
CA THR A 227 26.89 10.04 -1.45
C THR A 227 26.68 11.44 -2.02
N GLU A 228 27.44 11.79 -3.08
CA GLU A 228 27.30 13.09 -3.76
C GLU A 228 25.89 13.30 -4.31
N LYS A 229 25.32 12.26 -4.96
CA LYS A 229 23.94 12.34 -5.50
C LYS A 229 22.90 12.56 -4.39
N MET A 230 23.08 11.95 -3.23
CA MET A 230 22.18 12.15 -2.07
C MET A 230 22.34 13.57 -1.50
N ARG A 231 23.57 14.11 -1.45
CA ARG A 231 23.83 15.50 -1.05
C ARG A 231 23.17 16.50 -2.00
N GLU A 232 23.28 16.29 -3.31
CA GLU A 232 22.60 17.12 -4.32
C GLU A 232 21.08 17.14 -4.06
N ALA A 233 20.48 15.96 -3.85
CA ALA A 233 19.05 15.84 -3.61
C ALA A 233 18.62 16.48 -2.29
N LEU A 234 19.34 16.25 -1.19
CA LEU A 234 19.00 16.83 0.10
C LEU A 234 19.23 18.34 0.14
N SER A 235 20.25 18.84 -0.55
CA SER A 235 20.49 20.27 -0.73
C SER A 235 19.37 20.95 -1.53
N PHE A 236 18.87 20.28 -2.58
CA PHE A 236 17.71 20.76 -3.33
C PHE A 236 16.47 20.79 -2.44
N TYR A 237 16.20 19.73 -1.71
CA TYR A 237 15.05 19.62 -0.80
C TYR A 237 15.10 20.69 0.31
N GLN A 238 16.29 20.96 0.87
CA GLN A 238 16.54 22.05 1.80
C GLN A 238 16.25 23.43 1.16
N ASN A 239 16.71 23.65 -0.08
CA ASN A 239 16.43 24.92 -0.79
C ASN A 239 14.92 25.08 -1.04
N LEU A 240 14.23 24.03 -1.49
CA LEU A 240 12.79 24.02 -1.72
C LEU A 240 12.01 24.30 -0.43
N SER A 241 12.47 23.78 0.71
CA SER A 241 11.82 23.96 2.02
C SER A 241 11.77 25.43 2.48
N GLN A 242 12.57 26.30 1.90
CA GLN A 242 12.51 27.73 2.20
C GLN A 242 11.20 28.40 1.70
N TYR A 243 10.47 27.71 0.82
CA TYR A 243 9.23 28.16 0.20
C TYR A 243 7.99 27.43 0.73
N THR A 244 8.15 26.66 1.81
CA THR A 244 7.04 26.02 2.55
C THR A 244 6.73 26.72 3.86
N MET A 245 5.66 26.31 4.52
CA MET A 245 5.30 26.81 5.84
C MET A 245 6.42 26.57 6.85
N PRO A 246 6.65 27.50 7.79
CA PRO A 246 7.70 27.31 8.79
C PRO A 246 7.33 26.21 9.79
N GLY A 247 8.35 25.50 10.28
CA GLY A 247 8.21 24.45 11.28
C GLY A 247 8.19 23.04 10.70
N SER A 248 7.80 22.09 11.52
CA SER A 248 7.70 20.66 11.15
C SER A 248 6.33 20.38 10.57
N ASN A 249 6.26 20.24 9.25
CA ASN A 249 5.02 19.97 8.52
C ASN A 249 4.88 18.47 8.26
N ASP A 250 3.71 17.94 8.56
CA ASP A 250 3.34 16.56 8.30
C ASP A 250 1.99 16.49 7.57
N VAL A 251 1.37 15.35 7.48
CA VAL A 251 0.15 15.02 6.71
C VAL A 251 -0.92 16.10 6.84
N THR A 252 -1.26 16.52 8.05
CA THR A 252 -2.35 17.47 8.32
C THR A 252 -2.01 18.88 7.83
N GLU A 253 -0.84 19.41 8.18
CA GLU A 253 -0.41 20.76 7.80
C GLU A 253 -0.32 20.92 6.29
N ILE A 254 0.17 19.88 5.60
CA ILE A 254 0.33 19.92 4.14
C ILE A 254 -1.02 19.91 3.45
N LYS A 255 -1.90 18.96 3.85
CA LYS A 255 -3.26 18.88 3.31
C LYS A 255 -4.02 20.20 3.53
N ASP A 256 -4.00 20.72 4.73
CA ASP A 256 -4.70 21.96 5.08
C ASP A 256 -4.18 23.15 4.27
N ALA A 257 -2.86 23.29 4.13
CA ALA A 257 -2.27 24.39 3.37
C ALA A 257 -2.65 24.34 1.87
N PHE A 258 -2.70 23.17 1.27
CA PHE A 258 -3.13 23.01 -0.10
C PHE A 258 -4.64 23.26 -0.26
N MET A 259 -5.47 22.60 0.56
CA MET A 259 -6.93 22.69 0.47
C MET A 259 -7.48 24.09 0.76
N ASN A 260 -6.84 24.86 1.64
CA ASN A 260 -7.25 26.24 1.94
C ASN A 260 -6.60 27.30 1.01
N GLY A 261 -5.76 26.86 0.05
CA GLY A 261 -5.13 27.72 -0.95
C GLY A 261 -3.92 28.52 -0.44
N THR A 262 -3.38 28.19 0.75
CA THR A 262 -2.16 28.78 1.29
C THR A 262 -0.93 28.43 0.44
N ALA A 263 -0.92 27.24 -0.18
CA ALA A 263 0.11 26.81 -1.11
C ALA A 263 -0.54 26.24 -2.39
N PRO A 264 -0.14 26.70 -3.61
CA PRO A 264 -0.68 26.19 -4.86
C PRO A 264 -0.09 24.82 -5.27
N MET A 265 0.97 24.37 -4.61
CA MET A 265 1.55 23.03 -4.78
C MET A 265 1.63 22.30 -3.45
N ALA A 266 1.53 20.95 -3.50
CA ALA A 266 1.72 20.12 -2.32
C ALA A 266 2.37 18.78 -2.68
N ILE A 267 3.23 18.25 -1.81
CA ILE A 267 3.68 16.86 -1.86
C ILE A 267 2.71 16.03 -0.99
N TYR A 268 1.91 15.21 -1.62
CA TYR A 268 0.91 14.40 -0.94
C TYR A 268 0.57 13.11 -1.71
N SER A 269 -0.08 12.16 -1.04
CA SER A 269 -0.57 10.93 -1.68
C SER A 269 -1.88 11.16 -2.43
N THR A 270 -2.29 10.18 -3.24
CA THR A 270 -3.59 10.19 -3.94
C THR A 270 -4.80 10.30 -3.00
N TYR A 271 -4.62 10.01 -1.71
CA TYR A 271 -5.67 10.23 -0.70
C TYR A 271 -6.07 11.70 -0.46
N ILE A 272 -5.46 12.65 -1.18
CA ILE A 272 -5.96 14.03 -1.25
C ILE A 272 -7.21 14.14 -2.13
N LEU A 273 -7.35 13.28 -3.16
CA LEU A 273 -8.40 13.36 -4.18
C LEU A 273 -9.84 13.32 -3.62
N PRO A 274 -10.20 12.47 -2.65
CA PRO A 274 -11.53 12.54 -2.03
C PRO A 274 -11.85 13.92 -1.47
N SER A 275 -10.89 14.58 -0.81
CA SER A 275 -11.07 15.93 -0.26
C SER A 275 -11.19 17.00 -1.35
N VAL A 276 -10.48 16.85 -2.46
CA VAL A 276 -10.58 17.73 -3.62
C VAL A 276 -11.95 17.59 -4.29
N TYR A 277 -12.46 16.37 -4.41
CA TYR A 277 -13.80 16.10 -4.92
C TYR A 277 -14.88 16.73 -4.04
N GLU A 278 -14.83 16.51 -2.73
CA GLU A 278 -15.76 17.10 -1.76
C GLU A 278 -15.75 18.63 -1.79
N ALA A 279 -14.61 19.24 -2.07
CA ALA A 279 -14.47 20.67 -2.24
C ALA A 279 -14.98 21.19 -3.60
N GLY A 280 -15.39 20.30 -4.52
CA GLY A 280 -15.86 20.67 -5.86
C GLY A 280 -14.75 21.21 -6.79
N ASN A 281 -13.50 20.78 -6.58
CA ASN A 281 -12.33 21.31 -7.27
C ASN A 281 -11.60 20.29 -8.17
N SER A 282 -12.29 19.23 -8.55
CA SER A 282 -11.73 18.08 -9.29
C SER A 282 -11.10 18.46 -10.63
N GLU A 283 -11.69 19.42 -11.37
CA GLU A 283 -11.19 19.84 -12.69
C GLU A 283 -9.91 20.66 -12.63
N ASN A 284 -9.67 21.30 -11.48
CA ASN A 284 -8.58 22.26 -11.30
C ASN A 284 -7.30 21.64 -10.70
N ILE A 285 -7.31 20.38 -10.30
CA ILE A 285 -6.12 19.73 -9.75
C ILE A 285 -5.27 19.09 -10.85
N GLY A 286 -3.93 19.22 -10.74
CA GLY A 286 -2.95 18.50 -11.53
C GLY A 286 -2.03 17.67 -10.65
N PHE A 287 -1.35 16.71 -11.28
CA PHE A 287 -0.37 15.81 -10.66
C PHE A 287 0.91 15.81 -11.49
N ALA A 288 2.05 15.95 -10.85
CA ALA A 288 3.36 15.91 -11.49
C ALA A 288 4.33 15.02 -10.71
N ILE A 289 5.27 14.40 -11.44
CA ILE A 289 6.30 13.55 -10.85
C ILE A 289 7.59 14.36 -10.75
N PRO A 290 8.24 14.46 -9.56
CA PRO A 290 9.54 15.10 -9.43
C PRO A 290 10.57 14.41 -10.31
N THR A 291 11.06 15.12 -11.35
CA THR A 291 11.99 14.57 -12.33
C THR A 291 13.30 15.36 -12.32
N GLN A 292 14.44 14.67 -12.32
CA GLN A 292 15.77 15.26 -12.48
C GLN A 292 16.57 14.54 -13.57
N LYS A 293 17.13 13.39 -13.29
CA LYS A 293 17.79 12.51 -14.27
C LYS A 293 16.82 11.45 -14.79
N ASP A 294 16.02 10.95 -13.86
CA ASP A 294 14.99 9.93 -14.08
C ASP A 294 13.67 10.39 -13.47
N GLN A 295 12.56 9.78 -13.88
CA GLN A 295 11.29 9.91 -13.18
C GLN A 295 11.32 9.00 -11.95
N ALA A 296 10.83 9.50 -10.82
CA ALA A 296 10.66 8.70 -9.63
C ALA A 296 9.45 9.19 -8.84
N VAL A 297 8.48 8.32 -8.71
CA VAL A 297 7.30 8.54 -7.88
C VAL A 297 7.34 7.58 -6.70
N TYR A 298 7.09 8.09 -5.50
CA TYR A 298 6.91 7.20 -4.36
C TYR A 298 5.51 6.56 -4.43
N GLY A 299 5.44 5.27 -4.14
CA GLY A 299 4.17 4.57 -4.08
C GLY A 299 4.21 3.42 -3.09
N THR A 300 3.04 2.97 -2.71
CA THR A 300 2.85 1.76 -1.92
C THR A 300 1.83 0.86 -2.56
N VAL A 301 1.95 -0.43 -2.27
CA VAL A 301 1.03 -1.47 -2.72
C VAL A 301 0.52 -2.23 -1.50
N SER A 302 -0.80 -2.39 -1.42
CA SER A 302 -1.42 -3.44 -0.62
C SER A 302 -1.55 -4.68 -1.47
N GLY A 303 -1.13 -5.82 -0.92
CA GLY A 303 -1.18 -7.10 -1.61
C GLY A 303 -1.83 -8.17 -0.76
N LEU A 304 -2.25 -9.23 -1.43
CA LEU A 304 -2.78 -10.43 -0.81
C LEU A 304 -1.67 -11.47 -0.72
N THR A 305 -1.35 -11.91 0.48
CA THR A 305 -0.36 -12.97 0.71
C THR A 305 -1.04 -14.26 1.20
N ILE A 306 -0.41 -15.39 0.90
CA ILE A 306 -0.87 -16.73 1.29
C ILE A 306 0.12 -17.30 2.29
N SER A 307 -0.39 -17.79 3.43
CA SER A 307 0.44 -18.34 4.49
C SER A 307 1.18 -19.62 4.06
N SER A 308 2.40 -19.78 4.54
CA SER A 308 3.15 -21.03 4.40
C SER A 308 2.59 -22.14 5.31
N GLY A 309 2.89 -23.39 4.98
CA GLY A 309 2.57 -24.56 5.82
C GLY A 309 1.10 -25.00 5.81
N LEU A 310 0.29 -24.53 4.84
CA LEU A 310 -1.09 -24.98 4.64
C LEU A 310 -1.15 -26.42 4.14
N ASP A 311 -2.22 -27.13 4.46
CA ASP A 311 -2.53 -28.38 3.76
C ASP A 311 -2.98 -28.10 2.31
N GLU A 312 -2.98 -29.13 1.46
CA GLU A 312 -3.27 -29.01 0.03
C GLU A 312 -4.63 -28.34 -0.24
N LYS A 313 -5.68 -28.71 0.51
CA LYS A 313 -7.02 -28.14 0.32
C LYS A 313 -7.10 -26.68 0.77
N GLN A 314 -6.44 -26.35 1.87
CA GLN A 314 -6.35 -24.95 2.33
C GLN A 314 -5.57 -24.11 1.33
N LYS A 315 -4.47 -24.65 0.78
CA LYS A 315 -3.67 -23.96 -0.22
C LYS A 315 -4.45 -23.72 -1.51
N GLU A 316 -5.10 -24.75 -2.06
CA GLU A 316 -5.96 -24.62 -3.25
C GLU A 316 -7.08 -23.58 -3.02
N ALA A 317 -7.72 -23.61 -1.85
CA ALA A 317 -8.76 -22.62 -1.50
C ALA A 317 -8.23 -21.20 -1.35
N ALA A 318 -7.03 -21.03 -0.78
CA ALA A 318 -6.38 -19.74 -0.63
C ALA A 318 -5.94 -19.17 -1.98
N GLU A 319 -5.33 -19.98 -2.85
CA GLU A 319 -4.99 -19.61 -4.22
C GLU A 319 -6.24 -19.18 -5.01
N ALA A 320 -7.30 -20.02 -4.99
CA ALA A 320 -8.55 -19.72 -5.70
C ALA A 320 -9.20 -18.40 -5.22
N PHE A 321 -9.23 -18.15 -3.91
CA PHE A 321 -9.80 -16.92 -3.36
C PHE A 321 -8.94 -15.69 -3.69
N THR A 322 -7.62 -15.83 -3.60
CA THR A 322 -6.69 -14.73 -3.95
C THR A 322 -6.76 -14.42 -5.43
N ALA A 323 -6.79 -15.43 -6.31
CA ALA A 323 -6.95 -15.26 -7.75
C ALA A 323 -8.30 -14.61 -8.11
N PHE A 324 -9.39 -14.99 -7.41
CA PHE A 324 -10.70 -14.35 -7.58
C PHE A 324 -10.64 -12.85 -7.25
N LEU A 325 -10.06 -12.47 -6.10
CA LEU A 325 -9.91 -11.06 -5.73
C LEU A 325 -9.00 -10.29 -6.71
N SER A 326 -8.02 -10.95 -7.30
CA SER A 326 -7.08 -10.38 -8.28
C SER A 326 -7.67 -10.19 -9.68
N GLN A 327 -8.89 -10.68 -9.95
CA GLN A 327 -9.57 -10.41 -11.21
C GLN A 327 -9.89 -8.92 -11.35
N PRO A 328 -9.70 -8.30 -12.52
CA PRO A 328 -9.90 -6.85 -12.71
C PRO A 328 -11.23 -6.33 -12.21
N LYS A 329 -12.32 -7.08 -12.42
CA LYS A 329 -13.66 -6.70 -11.99
C LYS A 329 -13.86 -6.70 -10.46
N ASN A 330 -13.15 -7.58 -9.76
CA ASN A 330 -13.19 -7.65 -8.30
C ASN A 330 -12.23 -6.62 -7.69
N MET A 331 -11.08 -6.40 -8.34
CA MET A 331 -10.15 -5.32 -8.00
C MET A 331 -10.78 -3.93 -8.19
N GLU A 332 -11.60 -3.74 -9.23
CA GLU A 332 -12.41 -2.53 -9.42
C GLU A 332 -13.28 -2.23 -8.18
N LYS A 333 -14.05 -3.23 -7.71
CA LYS A 333 -14.86 -3.08 -6.49
C LYS A 333 -13.97 -2.74 -5.28
N TRP A 334 -12.79 -3.35 -5.20
CA TRP A 334 -11.84 -3.11 -4.11
C TRP A 334 -11.33 -1.67 -4.10
N VAL A 335 -10.83 -1.14 -5.20
CA VAL A 335 -10.29 0.23 -5.25
C VAL A 335 -11.40 1.28 -5.11
N LEU A 336 -12.59 0.99 -5.57
CA LEU A 336 -13.76 1.85 -5.41
C LEU A 336 -14.34 1.87 -3.99
N MET A 337 -13.75 1.14 -3.02
CA MET A 337 -14.00 1.39 -1.59
C MET A 337 -13.43 2.75 -1.12
N SER A 338 -12.48 3.33 -1.88
CA SER A 338 -11.94 4.68 -1.65
C SER A 338 -11.64 5.34 -3.00
N PRO A 339 -12.69 5.81 -3.72
CA PRO A 339 -12.52 6.32 -5.08
C PRO A 339 -11.54 7.50 -5.14
N GLY A 340 -10.56 7.42 -6.01
CA GLY A 340 -9.50 8.43 -6.14
C GLY A 340 -8.37 8.28 -5.11
N GLY A 341 -8.63 7.81 -3.89
CA GLY A 341 -7.60 7.57 -2.88
C GLY A 341 -6.83 6.28 -3.14
N ALA A 342 -7.53 5.16 -3.19
CA ALA A 342 -6.97 3.89 -3.63
C ALA A 342 -6.87 3.84 -5.15
N GLN A 343 -5.73 3.39 -5.65
CA GLN A 343 -5.44 3.33 -7.08
C GLN A 343 -5.37 1.89 -7.58
N PRO A 344 -5.82 1.64 -8.83
CA PRO A 344 -5.62 0.35 -9.47
C PRO A 344 -4.13 0.07 -9.71
N VAL A 345 -3.72 -1.16 -9.44
CA VAL A 345 -2.37 -1.67 -9.74
C VAL A 345 -2.36 -2.61 -10.95
N ASN A 346 -3.52 -2.85 -11.52
CA ASN A 346 -3.74 -3.64 -12.74
C ASN A 346 -4.29 -2.74 -13.85
N LYS A 347 -3.60 -2.74 -15.00
CA LYS A 347 -3.88 -1.90 -16.17
C LYS A 347 -5.30 -2.09 -16.75
N GLN A 348 -5.91 -3.25 -16.55
CA GLN A 348 -7.25 -3.53 -17.06
C GLN A 348 -8.35 -2.85 -16.24
N VAL A 349 -8.11 -2.52 -14.97
CA VAL A 349 -9.14 -1.92 -14.10
C VAL A 349 -9.54 -0.53 -14.58
N VAL A 350 -8.57 0.30 -15.00
CA VAL A 350 -8.85 1.65 -15.50
C VAL A 350 -9.66 1.65 -16.80
N GLU A 351 -9.72 0.51 -17.50
CA GLU A 351 -10.48 0.35 -18.72
C GLU A 351 -11.94 -0.09 -18.50
N LEU A 352 -12.29 -0.53 -17.29
CA LEU A 352 -13.63 -0.98 -16.96
C LEU A 352 -14.63 0.18 -16.88
N ASP A 353 -15.82 -0.05 -17.43
CA ASP A 353 -16.90 0.95 -17.43
C ASP A 353 -17.31 1.35 -16.00
N GLY A 354 -17.33 0.40 -15.03
CA GLY A 354 -17.67 0.69 -13.65
C GLY A 354 -16.67 1.62 -12.98
N TYR A 355 -15.38 1.50 -13.30
CA TYR A 355 -14.35 2.43 -12.85
C TYR A 355 -14.50 3.81 -13.48
N LYS A 356 -14.57 3.86 -14.83
CA LYS A 356 -14.67 5.12 -15.61
C LYS A 356 -15.93 5.94 -15.30
N GLU A 357 -17.05 5.26 -15.09
CA GLU A 357 -18.35 5.92 -14.83
C GLU A 357 -18.62 6.19 -13.34
N ASN A 358 -17.72 5.76 -12.43
CA ASN A 358 -17.83 6.17 -11.03
C ASN A 358 -17.79 7.71 -10.94
N GLU A 359 -18.73 8.32 -10.22
CA GLU A 359 -18.90 9.78 -10.21
C GLU A 359 -17.68 10.54 -9.70
N VAL A 360 -16.96 9.99 -8.71
CA VAL A 360 -15.73 10.59 -8.17
C VAL A 360 -14.61 10.50 -9.21
N ILE A 361 -14.36 9.31 -9.76
CA ILE A 361 -13.32 9.07 -10.77
C ILE A 361 -13.56 9.95 -11.99
N LYS A 362 -14.79 9.96 -12.52
CA LYS A 362 -15.19 10.73 -13.71
C LYS A 362 -15.00 12.25 -13.52
N SER A 363 -15.17 12.76 -12.29
CA SER A 363 -15.00 14.19 -12.02
C SER A 363 -13.58 14.71 -12.25
N PHE A 364 -12.57 13.83 -12.21
CA PHE A 364 -11.18 14.17 -12.44
C PHE A 364 -10.72 14.05 -13.91
N GLY A 365 -11.61 13.66 -14.83
CA GLY A 365 -11.28 13.50 -16.26
C GLY A 365 -10.24 12.40 -16.50
N GLU A 366 -9.14 12.72 -17.18
CA GLU A 366 -8.06 11.77 -17.50
C GLU A 366 -7.08 11.52 -16.34
N LEU A 367 -7.08 12.38 -15.33
CA LEU A 367 -6.11 12.35 -14.23
C LEU A 367 -6.04 10.98 -13.49
N PRO A 368 -7.14 10.23 -13.23
CA PRO A 368 -7.05 8.92 -12.61
C PRO A 368 -6.26 7.89 -13.44
N SER A 369 -6.34 7.96 -14.78
CA SER A 369 -5.56 7.08 -15.66
C SER A 369 -4.09 7.46 -15.68
N GLU A 370 -3.78 8.75 -15.67
CA GLU A 370 -2.40 9.27 -15.56
C GLU A 370 -1.76 8.83 -14.23
N ILE A 371 -2.47 8.96 -13.12
CA ILE A 371 -2.01 8.53 -11.79
C ILE A 371 -1.80 7.01 -11.74
N ALA A 372 -2.73 6.23 -12.30
CA ALA A 372 -2.57 4.77 -12.34
C ALA A 372 -1.34 4.37 -13.14
N SER A 373 -1.06 5.03 -14.28
CA SER A 373 0.13 4.77 -15.09
C SER A 373 1.43 5.15 -14.37
N ALA A 374 1.38 6.08 -13.41
CA ALA A 374 2.55 6.45 -12.61
C ALA A 374 3.09 5.27 -11.77
N PHE A 375 2.31 4.19 -11.60
CA PHE A 375 2.82 2.96 -10.97
C PHE A 375 3.94 2.28 -11.76
N ASP A 376 4.09 2.53 -13.06
CA ASP A 376 5.25 2.05 -13.82
C ASP A 376 6.56 2.74 -13.38
N GLU A 377 6.46 3.98 -12.86
CA GLU A 377 7.57 4.81 -12.40
C GLU A 377 7.78 4.75 -10.88
N VAL A 378 7.06 3.87 -10.16
CA VAL A 378 7.21 3.75 -8.71
C VAL A 378 8.57 3.21 -8.35
N GLN A 379 9.27 3.99 -7.53
CA GLN A 379 10.54 3.64 -6.93
C GLN A 379 10.51 3.92 -5.42
N VAL A 380 11.17 3.09 -4.65
CA VAL A 380 11.31 3.27 -3.19
C VAL A 380 12.75 3.02 -2.79
N PHE A 381 13.18 3.61 -1.69
CA PHE A 381 14.47 3.28 -1.11
C PHE A 381 14.57 1.78 -0.80
N GLY A 382 15.73 1.20 -1.07
CA GLY A 382 15.96 -0.23 -0.88
C GLY A 382 15.45 -1.15 -2.00
N LEU A 383 14.74 -0.59 -3.01
CA LEU A 383 14.49 -1.27 -4.27
C LEU A 383 15.62 -0.92 -5.25
N VAL A 384 16.42 -1.91 -5.67
CA VAL A 384 17.55 -1.73 -6.57
C VAL A 384 17.48 -2.78 -7.68
N GLY A 385 17.14 -2.35 -8.89
CA GLY A 385 16.78 -3.27 -9.98
C GLY A 385 15.55 -4.08 -9.58
N GLU A 386 15.68 -5.41 -9.59
CA GLU A 386 14.60 -6.32 -9.16
C GLU A 386 14.73 -6.77 -7.69
N LYS A 387 15.80 -6.35 -7.00
CA LYS A 387 16.05 -6.71 -5.60
C LYS A 387 15.35 -5.74 -4.65
N ASN A 388 14.56 -6.29 -3.74
CA ASN A 388 13.77 -5.52 -2.80
C ASN A 388 14.26 -5.79 -1.36
N PHE A 389 15.31 -5.09 -0.95
CA PHE A 389 16.04 -5.38 0.29
C PHE A 389 15.21 -5.16 1.55
N THR A 390 15.06 -6.22 2.35
CA THR A 390 14.33 -6.18 3.65
C THR A 390 15.03 -5.29 4.68
N LYS A 391 16.35 -5.10 4.57
CA LYS A 391 17.14 -4.18 5.41
C LYS A 391 16.59 -2.75 5.40
N MET A 392 15.95 -2.32 4.31
CA MET A 392 15.35 -0.97 4.25
C MET A 392 14.26 -0.77 5.29
N GLY A 393 13.51 -1.81 5.65
CA GLY A 393 12.51 -1.73 6.72
C GLY A 393 13.11 -1.37 8.07
N ASP A 394 14.28 -1.89 8.40
CA ASP A 394 15.01 -1.55 9.63
C ASP A 394 15.50 -0.09 9.58
N ILE A 395 15.98 0.37 8.42
CA ILE A 395 16.45 1.75 8.22
C ILE A 395 15.28 2.73 8.36
N THR A 396 14.15 2.50 7.69
CA THR A 396 12.93 3.33 7.83
C THR A 396 12.44 3.36 9.28
N SER A 397 12.41 2.20 9.94
CA SER A 397 11.96 2.11 11.35
C SER A 397 12.87 2.87 12.31
N SER A 398 14.15 3.03 11.98
CA SER A 398 15.10 3.83 12.77
C SER A 398 14.86 5.34 12.66
N GLY A 399 14.12 5.79 11.62
CA GLY A 399 13.79 7.19 11.36
C GLY A 399 14.96 8.05 10.89
N VAL A 400 16.11 7.47 10.56
CA VAL A 400 17.35 8.26 10.27
C VAL A 400 17.21 9.17 9.07
N ILE A 401 16.46 8.78 8.03
CA ILE A 401 16.27 9.60 6.84
C ILE A 401 15.32 10.77 7.14
N GLY A 402 14.15 10.50 7.71
CA GLY A 402 13.22 11.57 8.11
C GLY A 402 13.84 12.56 9.09
N LYS A 403 14.71 12.07 9.99
CA LYS A 403 15.49 12.92 10.89
C LYS A 403 16.48 13.80 10.13
N ALA A 404 17.25 13.25 9.19
CA ALA A 404 18.18 14.05 8.36
C ALA A 404 17.44 15.13 7.57
N VAL A 405 16.27 14.80 6.99
CA VAL A 405 15.40 15.80 6.33
C VAL A 405 14.99 16.92 7.29
N ASN A 406 14.51 16.60 8.47
CA ASN A 406 14.10 17.60 9.47
C ASN A 406 15.27 18.47 9.94
N GLN A 407 16.43 17.87 10.20
CA GLN A 407 17.65 18.58 10.59
C GLN A 407 18.04 19.65 9.60
N VAL A 408 18.01 19.37 8.30
CA VAL A 408 18.41 20.35 7.28
C VAL A 408 17.31 21.34 6.94
N THR A 409 16.03 20.96 6.96
CA THR A 409 14.91 21.81 6.55
C THR A 409 14.42 22.72 7.68
N VAL A 410 14.35 22.21 8.90
CA VAL A 410 13.86 22.94 10.08
C VAL A 410 15.03 23.39 10.96
N GLY A 411 16.00 22.51 11.20
CA GLY A 411 17.17 22.78 12.02
C GLY A 411 18.21 23.66 11.34
N ASN A 412 18.16 23.79 10.01
CA ASN A 412 19.18 24.47 9.19
C ASN A 412 20.58 23.90 9.42
N GLU A 413 20.68 22.59 9.71
CA GLU A 413 21.94 21.90 9.85
C GLU A 413 22.63 21.71 8.49
N ASP A 414 23.93 21.44 8.55
CA ASP A 414 24.73 21.18 7.37
C ASP A 414 24.34 19.83 6.74
N VAL A 415 24.17 19.81 5.41
CA VAL A 415 23.73 18.63 4.66
C VAL A 415 24.74 17.49 4.77
N ASP A 416 26.05 17.78 4.65
CA ASP A 416 27.11 16.78 4.72
C ASP A 416 27.13 16.10 6.10
N GLN A 417 27.00 16.92 7.16
CA GLN A 417 26.98 16.41 8.52
C GLN A 417 25.73 15.54 8.77
N SER A 418 24.57 15.97 8.31
CA SER A 418 23.31 15.25 8.51
C SER A 418 23.32 13.88 7.80
N LEU A 419 23.87 13.80 6.57
CA LEU A 419 23.99 12.54 5.83
C LEU A 419 25.07 11.61 6.43
N ALA A 420 26.20 12.15 6.88
CA ALA A 420 27.24 11.38 7.55
C ALA A 420 26.74 10.76 8.87
N ASP A 421 25.94 11.53 9.63
CA ASP A 421 25.30 11.03 10.86
C ASP A 421 24.23 9.97 10.55
N ALA A 422 23.41 10.16 9.52
CA ALA A 422 22.45 9.14 9.06
C ALA A 422 23.16 7.84 8.65
N GLN A 423 24.19 7.92 7.80
CA GLN A 423 25.00 6.77 7.38
C GLN A 423 25.64 6.02 8.57
N LYS A 424 26.10 6.74 9.57
CA LYS A 424 26.70 6.15 10.77
C LYS A 424 25.69 5.41 11.63
N ASN A 425 24.47 5.92 11.72
CA ASN A 425 23.40 5.38 12.58
C ASN A 425 22.62 4.22 11.96
N THR A 426 22.92 3.85 10.69
CA THR A 426 22.36 2.69 9.99
C THR A 426 23.28 1.45 10.02
N LYS A 427 24.45 1.53 10.65
CA LYS A 427 25.43 0.43 10.73
C LYS A 427 25.17 -0.52 11.89
#